data_526a5f787cc24731ab330b3fd9180c22
#
_entry.id   526a5f787cc24731ab330b3fd9180c22
#
_cell.length_a   1.000
_cell.length_b   1.000
_cell.length_c   1.000
_cell.angle_alpha   90.00
_cell.angle_beta   90.00
_cell.angle_gamma   90.00
#
_symmetry.space_group_name_H-M   'P 1'
#
loop_
_entity.id
_entity.type
_entity.pdbx_description
1 polymer ?
#
loop_
_entity_poly.entity_id
_entity_poly.type
_entity_poly.pdbx_seq_one_letter_code
_entity_poly.pdbx_strand_id
1 'polypeptide(L)'
;MYQVAGIHLKEGKQNLVKARLGRRIRTLGLSGFKEYFDLVEKDGTGAELAEMVDLLTTNKTEFFRDPVHFDFLRKYVLEPRAQQRRWRFWSAGCSSGQEAYSLAMLAFDVFGSLEGRDLKILATDVCRPVLQKAMAGYYEDGELEGLPKSYLRRFMVREGAGFRVCPEIRSLVRFARLNLNEPWPLRGPFQAILCRNVMIYFDQTVRQRLLQRFYALLEDGGFLFIGLSESLTGVEHSYRYIRPAVYQKCLQRLSGSHR
;
A
#
# COMPACT_ATOMS: atom_id res chain seq x y z
N MET A 1 0.15 18.18 8.60
CA MET A 1 0.47 16.80 8.20
C MET A 1 0.06 15.77 9.23
N TYR A 2 0.41 15.93 10.51
CA TYR A 2 0.06 14.95 11.55
C TYR A 2 -1.45 14.79 11.73
N GLN A 3 -2.19 15.88 11.95
CA GLN A 3 -3.65 15.83 12.13
C GLN A 3 -4.40 15.26 10.92
N VAL A 4 -3.94 15.56 9.72
CA VAL A 4 -4.63 15.20 8.46
C VAL A 4 -4.26 13.80 7.98
N ALA A 5 -2.97 13.51 7.85
CA ALA A 5 -2.47 12.27 7.26
C ALA A 5 -1.77 11.33 8.27
N GLY A 6 -1.70 11.71 9.55
CA GLY A 6 -0.95 10.97 10.56
C GLY A 6 0.58 11.05 10.38
N ILE A 7 1.05 11.75 9.35
CA ILE A 7 2.47 11.78 8.99
C ILE A 7 3.23 12.68 9.98
N HIS A 8 4.10 12.04 10.75
CA HIS A 8 5.02 12.72 11.65
C HIS A 8 6.28 13.14 10.90
N LEU A 9 6.43 14.43 10.68
CA LEU A 9 7.65 15.01 10.11
C LEU A 9 8.70 15.11 11.21
N LYS A 10 9.63 14.14 11.28
CA LYS A 10 10.73 14.14 12.25
C LYS A 10 11.61 15.39 12.13
N GLU A 11 12.24 15.78 13.23
CA GLU A 11 13.27 16.82 13.22
C GLU A 11 14.33 16.52 12.16
N GLY A 12 14.81 17.56 11.47
CA GLY A 12 15.75 17.41 10.33
C GLY A 12 15.08 17.29 8.95
N LYS A 13 13.74 17.22 8.85
CA LYS A 13 13.04 17.19 7.56
C LYS A 13 12.68 18.58 7.01
N GLN A 14 13.09 19.67 7.69
CA GLN A 14 12.78 21.05 7.27
C GLN A 14 13.26 21.35 5.83
N ASN A 15 14.44 20.87 5.46
CA ASN A 15 14.98 21.08 4.11
C ASN A 15 14.15 20.36 3.03
N LEU A 16 13.66 19.17 3.33
CA LEU A 16 12.76 18.43 2.43
C LEU A 16 11.42 19.18 2.27
N VAL A 17 10.84 19.66 3.35
CA VAL A 17 9.61 20.47 3.32
C VAL A 17 9.84 21.75 2.52
N LYS A 18 10.93 22.47 2.80
CA LYS A 18 11.31 23.69 2.07
C LYS A 18 11.48 23.42 0.57
N ALA A 19 12.17 22.35 0.19
CA ALA A 19 12.38 22.02 -1.21
C ALA A 19 11.07 21.68 -1.93
N ARG A 20 10.21 20.86 -1.32
CA ARG A 20 8.96 20.38 -1.93
C ARG A 20 7.88 21.45 -1.98
N LEU A 21 7.63 22.16 -0.89
CA LEU A 21 6.61 23.23 -0.86
C LEU A 21 7.10 24.53 -1.49
N GLY A 22 8.39 24.82 -1.48
CA GLY A 22 8.93 26.06 -2.03
C GLY A 22 8.62 26.23 -3.52
N ARG A 23 8.55 25.14 -4.29
CA ARG A 23 8.10 25.20 -5.68
C ARG A 23 6.63 25.62 -5.78
N ARG A 24 5.76 25.04 -4.95
CA ARG A 24 4.32 25.34 -4.93
C ARG A 24 4.06 26.78 -4.52
N ILE A 25 4.75 27.26 -3.47
CA ILE A 25 4.68 28.65 -3.00
C ILE A 25 5.00 29.62 -4.12
N ARG A 26 6.08 29.38 -4.88
CA ARG A 26 6.44 30.21 -6.04
C ARG A 26 5.39 30.15 -7.16
N THR A 27 4.84 28.98 -7.45
CA THR A 27 3.81 28.80 -8.48
C THR A 27 2.53 29.58 -8.11
N LEU A 28 2.19 29.68 -6.82
CA LEU A 28 1.06 30.43 -6.33
C LEU A 28 1.32 31.94 -6.15
N GLY A 29 2.56 32.41 -6.40
CA GLY A 29 2.96 33.81 -6.24
C GLY A 29 3.01 34.28 -4.78
N LEU A 30 3.11 33.34 -3.81
CA LEU A 30 3.10 33.66 -2.39
C LEU A 30 4.49 34.06 -1.89
N SER A 31 4.53 34.94 -0.87
CA SER A 31 5.76 35.49 -0.32
C SER A 31 6.56 34.49 0.55
N GLY A 32 5.91 33.43 1.07
CA GLY A 32 6.57 32.45 1.91
C GLY A 32 5.64 31.41 2.57
N PHE A 33 6.23 30.64 3.46
CA PHE A 33 5.55 29.52 4.12
C PHE A 33 4.38 29.95 4.99
N LYS A 34 4.49 31.11 5.66
CA LYS A 34 3.39 31.61 6.51
C LYS A 34 2.14 31.84 5.69
N GLU A 35 2.27 32.58 4.60
CA GLU A 35 1.15 32.87 3.69
C GLU A 35 0.58 31.60 3.06
N TYR A 36 1.44 30.63 2.75
CA TYR A 36 1.00 29.33 2.25
C TYR A 36 0.19 28.53 3.28
N PHE A 37 0.62 28.48 4.53
CA PHE A 37 -0.14 27.81 5.58
C PHE A 37 -1.45 28.52 5.89
N ASP A 38 -1.47 29.85 5.89
CA ASP A 38 -2.71 30.64 6.02
C ASP A 38 -3.69 30.32 4.87
N LEU A 39 -3.18 30.14 3.65
CA LEU A 39 -3.99 29.72 2.50
C LEU A 39 -4.58 28.32 2.71
N VAL A 40 -3.77 27.36 3.12
CA VAL A 40 -4.19 25.96 3.37
C VAL A 40 -5.26 25.90 4.47
N GLU A 41 -5.10 26.69 5.54
CA GLU A 41 -6.07 26.73 6.65
C GLU A 41 -7.40 27.38 6.26
N LYS A 42 -7.35 28.37 5.39
CA LYS A 42 -8.55 29.10 4.90
C LYS A 42 -9.25 28.40 3.74
N ASP A 43 -8.59 27.41 3.10
CA ASP A 43 -9.19 26.67 2.00
C ASP A 43 -10.28 25.71 2.48
N GLY A 44 -11.52 26.20 2.53
CA GLY A 44 -12.70 25.40 2.92
C GLY A 44 -13.01 24.23 1.99
N THR A 45 -12.34 24.13 0.82
CA THR A 45 -12.49 22.99 -0.10
C THR A 45 -11.58 21.83 0.26
N GLY A 46 -10.50 22.06 1.02
CA GLY A 46 -9.46 21.09 1.32
C GLY A 46 -8.59 20.68 0.12
N ALA A 47 -8.73 21.36 -1.01
CA ALA A 47 -7.98 21.03 -2.23
C ALA A 47 -6.48 21.32 -2.06
N GLU A 48 -6.14 22.49 -1.48
CA GLU A 48 -4.74 22.85 -1.25
C GLU A 48 -4.09 22.00 -0.15
N LEU A 49 -4.86 21.62 0.87
CA LEU A 49 -4.41 20.67 1.89
C LEU A 49 -4.06 19.32 1.27
N ALA A 50 -4.89 18.82 0.34
CA ALA A 50 -4.63 17.57 -0.37
C ALA A 50 -3.38 17.69 -1.25
N GLU A 51 -3.17 18.82 -1.93
CA GLU A 51 -1.97 19.10 -2.71
C GLU A 51 -0.71 19.12 -1.83
N MET A 52 -0.79 19.74 -0.66
CA MET A 52 0.31 19.73 0.32
C MET A 52 0.67 18.30 0.76
N VAL A 53 -0.33 17.44 0.99
CA VAL A 53 -0.11 16.02 1.32
C VAL A 53 0.57 15.31 0.16
N ASP A 54 0.08 15.49 -1.07
CA ASP A 54 0.65 14.88 -2.27
C ASP A 54 2.14 15.27 -2.46
N LEU A 55 2.49 16.53 -2.23
CA LEU A 55 3.86 17.03 -2.34
C LEU A 55 4.79 16.51 -1.24
N LEU A 56 4.28 16.30 -0.02
CA LEU A 56 5.10 15.90 1.13
C LEU A 56 5.24 14.38 1.29
N THR A 57 4.45 13.57 0.58
CA THR A 57 4.60 12.11 0.60
C THR A 57 5.86 11.65 -0.13
N THR A 58 6.44 10.55 0.30
CA THR A 58 7.58 9.91 -0.37
C THR A 58 7.12 8.57 -0.94
N ASN A 59 7.10 8.49 -2.27
CA ASN A 59 6.39 7.45 -3.00
C ASN A 59 7.33 6.49 -3.76
N LYS A 60 8.57 6.26 -3.25
CA LYS A 60 9.50 5.31 -3.87
C LYS A 60 8.96 3.90 -3.73
N THR A 61 8.78 3.22 -4.85
CA THR A 61 8.35 1.82 -4.94
C THR A 61 8.96 1.16 -6.17
N GLU A 62 8.96 -0.17 -6.23
CA GLU A 62 9.46 -0.96 -7.35
C GLU A 62 8.69 -2.27 -7.44
N PHE A 63 8.76 -2.95 -8.58
CA PHE A 63 8.15 -4.27 -8.72
C PHE A 63 8.86 -5.29 -7.83
N PHE A 64 8.09 -6.19 -7.21
CA PHE A 64 8.60 -7.26 -6.33
C PHE A 64 9.57 -6.78 -5.24
N ARG A 65 9.45 -5.54 -4.79
CA ARG A 65 10.25 -4.98 -3.67
C ARG A 65 10.24 -5.94 -2.50
N ASP A 66 11.43 -6.20 -1.92
CA ASP A 66 11.64 -7.23 -0.87
C ASP A 66 11.13 -8.62 -1.32
N PRO A 67 11.79 -9.30 -2.27
CA PRO A 67 11.32 -10.54 -2.90
C PRO A 67 10.93 -11.63 -1.91
N VAL A 68 11.57 -11.66 -0.75
CA VAL A 68 11.29 -12.61 0.35
C VAL A 68 9.84 -12.60 0.83
N HIS A 69 9.12 -11.47 0.66
CA HIS A 69 7.69 -11.38 0.97
C HIS A 69 6.83 -12.08 -0.10
N PHE A 70 7.18 -11.91 -1.35
CA PHE A 70 6.48 -12.56 -2.47
C PHE A 70 6.74 -14.06 -2.49
N ASP A 71 7.95 -14.51 -2.14
CA ASP A 71 8.27 -15.93 -1.94
C ASP A 71 7.45 -16.52 -0.79
N PHE A 72 7.31 -15.79 0.30
CA PHE A 72 6.46 -16.21 1.41
C PHE A 72 4.98 -16.27 1.01
N LEU A 73 4.47 -15.25 0.32
CA LEU A 73 3.10 -15.23 -0.20
C LEU A 73 2.83 -16.43 -1.10
N ARG A 74 3.75 -16.73 -2.04
CA ARG A 74 3.66 -17.92 -2.91
C ARG A 74 3.56 -19.18 -2.08
N LYS A 75 4.58 -19.46 -1.28
CA LYS A 75 4.78 -20.76 -0.62
C LYS A 75 3.81 -21.03 0.52
N TYR A 76 3.44 -20.02 1.29
CA TYR A 76 2.69 -20.20 2.54
C TYR A 76 1.26 -19.64 2.51
N VAL A 77 0.91 -18.84 1.51
CA VAL A 77 -0.43 -18.25 1.39
C VAL A 77 -1.17 -18.81 0.18
N LEU A 78 -0.56 -18.72 -1.02
CA LEU A 78 -1.24 -19.03 -2.28
C LEU A 78 -1.24 -20.53 -2.59
N GLU A 79 -0.07 -21.17 -2.65
CA GLU A 79 0.07 -22.58 -3.03
C GLU A 79 -0.70 -23.54 -2.11
N PRO A 80 -0.60 -23.44 -0.76
CA PRO A 80 -1.32 -24.34 0.13
C PRO A 80 -2.84 -24.27 0.03
N ARG A 81 -3.36 -23.16 -0.50
CA ARG A 81 -4.77 -22.89 -0.66
C ARG A 81 -5.19 -22.71 -2.12
N ALA A 82 -4.42 -23.28 -3.05
CA ALA A 82 -4.63 -23.09 -4.48
C ALA A 82 -6.04 -23.48 -4.95
N GLN A 83 -6.77 -24.32 -4.22
CA GLN A 83 -8.17 -24.69 -4.50
C GLN A 83 -9.18 -23.65 -4.02
N GLN A 84 -8.78 -22.70 -3.19
CA GLN A 84 -9.68 -21.63 -2.71
C GLN A 84 -10.14 -20.77 -3.90
N ARG A 85 -11.43 -20.47 -3.96
CA ARG A 85 -12.01 -19.70 -5.06
C ARG A 85 -11.98 -18.20 -4.80
N ARG A 86 -12.14 -17.77 -3.53
CA ARG A 86 -12.25 -16.34 -3.18
C ARG A 86 -10.99 -15.83 -2.52
N TRP A 87 -10.39 -14.79 -3.12
CA TRP A 87 -9.18 -14.15 -2.64
C TRP A 87 -9.34 -12.64 -2.51
N ARG A 88 -8.92 -12.11 -1.38
CA ARG A 88 -8.92 -10.66 -1.11
C ARG A 88 -7.58 -10.27 -0.53
N PHE A 89 -6.89 -9.40 -1.22
CA PHE A 89 -5.64 -8.82 -0.76
C PHE A 89 -5.77 -7.30 -0.68
N TRP A 90 -4.99 -6.69 0.18
CA TRP A 90 -4.94 -5.25 0.29
C TRP A 90 -3.49 -4.77 0.32
N SER A 91 -3.10 -3.89 -0.63
CA SER A 91 -1.87 -3.10 -0.65
C SER A 91 -2.22 -1.72 -0.09
N ALA A 92 -1.83 -1.46 1.15
CA ALA A 92 -2.13 -0.25 1.91
C ALA A 92 -0.92 0.70 1.87
N GLY A 93 -0.99 1.77 1.09
CA GLY A 93 0.12 2.61 0.68
C GLY A 93 0.78 2.08 -0.59
N CYS A 94 -0.03 1.85 -1.63
CA CYS A 94 0.39 1.18 -2.88
C CYS A 94 1.27 2.04 -3.80
N SER A 95 1.42 3.32 -3.51
CA SER A 95 2.15 4.28 -4.35
C SER A 95 1.72 4.20 -5.83
N SER A 96 2.65 4.15 -6.77
CA SER A 96 2.41 4.04 -8.22
C SER A 96 2.04 2.63 -8.69
N GLY A 97 1.68 1.69 -7.78
CA GLY A 97 0.98 0.45 -8.09
C GLY A 97 1.85 -0.78 -8.31
N GLN A 98 3.18 -0.68 -8.33
CA GLN A 98 4.09 -1.81 -8.58
C GLN A 98 3.86 -2.97 -7.61
N GLU A 99 3.65 -2.70 -6.30
CA GLU A 99 3.35 -3.73 -5.30
C GLU A 99 2.05 -4.47 -5.61
N ALA A 100 0.98 -3.74 -5.91
CA ALA A 100 -0.32 -4.33 -6.20
C ALA A 100 -0.30 -5.18 -7.47
N TYR A 101 0.40 -4.72 -8.52
CA TYR A 101 0.58 -5.48 -9.74
C TYR A 101 1.50 -6.68 -9.56
N SER A 102 2.56 -6.56 -8.76
CA SER A 102 3.41 -7.71 -8.41
C SER A 102 2.62 -8.82 -7.71
N LEU A 103 1.73 -8.44 -6.80
CA LEU A 103 0.84 -9.38 -6.12
C LEU A 103 -0.15 -10.02 -7.09
N ALA A 104 -0.72 -9.25 -8.03
CA ALA A 104 -1.62 -9.75 -9.06
C ALA A 104 -0.91 -10.74 -10.01
N MET A 105 0.28 -10.39 -10.48
CA MET A 105 1.11 -11.25 -11.33
C MET A 105 1.50 -12.54 -10.62
N LEU A 106 1.92 -12.46 -9.35
CA LEU A 106 2.25 -13.62 -8.53
C LEU A 106 1.06 -14.57 -8.38
N ALA A 107 -0.11 -14.03 -8.02
CA ALA A 107 -1.32 -14.83 -7.84
C ALA A 107 -1.76 -15.49 -9.16
N PHE A 108 -1.71 -14.74 -10.27
CA PHE A 108 -2.00 -15.29 -11.60
C PHE A 108 -1.02 -16.41 -11.97
N ASP A 109 0.26 -16.23 -11.68
CA ASP A 109 1.30 -17.25 -11.97
C ASP A 109 1.10 -18.53 -11.17
N VAL A 110 0.75 -18.42 -9.90
CA VAL A 110 0.47 -19.59 -9.02
C VAL A 110 -0.78 -20.34 -9.45
N PHE A 111 -1.84 -19.61 -9.83
CA PHE A 111 -3.11 -20.26 -10.17
C PHE A 111 -3.21 -20.75 -11.60
N GLY A 112 -2.33 -20.25 -12.50
CA GLY A 112 -2.32 -20.58 -13.93
C GLY A 112 -3.51 -20.04 -14.70
N SER A 113 -4.72 -20.15 -14.15
CA SER A 113 -5.99 -19.61 -14.66
C SER A 113 -6.79 -18.97 -13.54
N LEU A 114 -7.53 -17.93 -13.88
CA LEU A 114 -8.48 -17.27 -12.96
C LEU A 114 -9.93 -17.70 -13.20
N GLU A 115 -10.16 -18.62 -14.09
CA GLU A 115 -11.49 -19.16 -14.37
C GLU A 115 -12.10 -19.77 -13.10
N GLY A 116 -13.33 -19.34 -12.77
CA GLY A 116 -14.01 -19.75 -11.56
C GLY A 116 -13.41 -19.22 -10.25
N ARG A 117 -12.48 -18.26 -10.31
CA ARG A 117 -11.86 -17.61 -9.15
C ARG A 117 -12.29 -16.16 -9.01
N ASP A 118 -12.66 -15.77 -7.79
CA ASP A 118 -12.96 -14.38 -7.42
C ASP A 118 -11.72 -13.79 -6.68
N LEU A 119 -10.71 -13.41 -7.45
CA LEU A 119 -9.50 -12.74 -6.95
C LEU A 119 -9.65 -11.23 -7.11
N LYS A 120 -9.52 -10.49 -6.01
CA LYS A 120 -9.51 -9.02 -6.01
C LYS A 120 -8.43 -8.48 -5.09
N ILE A 121 -7.71 -7.50 -5.58
CA ILE A 121 -6.67 -6.79 -4.84
C ILE A 121 -7.13 -5.34 -4.70
N LEU A 122 -7.36 -4.91 -3.47
CA LEU A 122 -7.54 -3.51 -3.16
C LEU A 122 -6.15 -2.86 -3.05
N ALA A 123 -5.96 -1.74 -3.72
CA ALA A 123 -4.73 -0.96 -3.66
C ALA A 123 -5.08 0.50 -3.32
N THR A 124 -4.56 0.99 -2.20
CA THR A 124 -4.93 2.31 -1.72
C THR A 124 -3.71 3.16 -1.41
N ASP A 125 -3.83 4.46 -1.68
CA ASP A 125 -2.85 5.46 -1.28
C ASP A 125 -3.56 6.78 -0.97
N VAL A 126 -2.90 7.67 -0.24
CA VAL A 126 -3.41 9.02 0.03
C VAL A 126 -3.07 9.98 -1.12
N CYS A 127 -1.96 9.72 -1.80
CA CYS A 127 -1.38 10.56 -2.85
C CYS A 127 -2.08 10.33 -4.21
N ARG A 128 -2.77 11.35 -4.71
CA ARG A 128 -3.54 11.29 -5.96
C ARG A 128 -2.68 11.07 -7.21
N PRO A 129 -1.57 11.78 -7.42
CA PRO A 129 -0.73 11.62 -8.61
C PRO A 129 -0.22 10.18 -8.79
N VAL A 130 0.22 9.53 -7.71
CA VAL A 130 0.71 8.14 -7.81
C VAL A 130 -0.41 7.15 -8.08
N LEU A 131 -1.61 7.38 -7.53
CA LEU A 131 -2.79 6.57 -7.86
C LEU A 131 -3.20 6.71 -9.31
N GLN A 132 -3.14 7.90 -9.90
CA GLN A 132 -3.40 8.11 -11.33
C GLN A 132 -2.42 7.32 -12.18
N LYS A 133 -1.12 7.34 -11.83
CA LYS A 133 -0.10 6.52 -12.48
C LYS A 133 -0.38 5.02 -12.31
N ALA A 134 -0.72 4.59 -11.11
CA ALA A 134 -1.08 3.20 -10.82
C ALA A 134 -2.28 2.73 -11.66
N MET A 135 -3.34 3.54 -11.75
CA MET A 135 -4.52 3.24 -12.57
C MET A 135 -4.20 3.20 -14.06
N ALA A 136 -3.29 4.05 -14.54
CA ALA A 136 -2.82 3.99 -15.92
C ALA A 136 -2.10 2.66 -16.20
N GLY A 137 -1.37 2.12 -15.21
CA GLY A 137 -0.61 0.87 -15.33
C GLY A 137 0.48 0.93 -16.39
N TYR A 138 0.98 2.13 -16.69
CA TYR A 138 2.04 2.38 -17.65
C TYR A 138 3.32 2.77 -16.93
N TYR A 139 4.44 2.14 -17.31
CA TYR A 139 5.75 2.32 -16.71
C TYR A 139 6.83 2.45 -17.78
N GLU A 140 7.72 3.40 -17.62
CA GLU A 140 8.91 3.57 -18.47
C GLU A 140 9.95 2.48 -18.14
N ASP A 141 10.90 2.26 -19.04
CA ASP A 141 11.93 1.20 -18.88
C ASP A 141 12.66 1.29 -17.52
N GLY A 142 13.00 2.50 -17.06
CA GLY A 142 13.65 2.71 -15.75
C GLY A 142 12.77 2.44 -14.52
N GLU A 143 11.49 2.22 -14.69
CA GLU A 143 10.53 1.95 -13.61
C GLU A 143 10.16 0.47 -13.47
N LEU A 144 10.77 -0.38 -14.31
CA LEU A 144 10.57 -1.83 -14.31
C LEU A 144 11.56 -2.56 -13.41
N GLU A 145 12.35 -1.83 -12.63
CA GLU A 145 13.27 -2.41 -11.65
C GLU A 145 12.55 -3.42 -10.76
N GLY A 146 13.19 -4.56 -10.48
CA GLY A 146 12.64 -5.66 -9.71
C GLY A 146 11.68 -6.59 -10.46
N LEU A 147 11.18 -6.20 -11.66
CA LEU A 147 10.29 -7.05 -12.43
C LEU A 147 11.05 -8.19 -13.11
N PRO A 148 10.76 -9.47 -12.81
CA PRO A 148 11.42 -10.59 -13.47
C PRO A 148 11.17 -10.58 -14.98
N LYS A 149 12.21 -10.90 -15.79
CA LYS A 149 12.11 -10.94 -17.26
C LYS A 149 11.00 -11.85 -17.79
N SER A 150 10.71 -12.95 -17.09
CA SER A 150 9.59 -13.85 -17.42
C SER A 150 8.24 -13.16 -17.25
N TYR A 151 8.09 -12.37 -16.18
CA TYR A 151 6.86 -11.61 -15.90
C TYR A 151 6.72 -10.42 -16.83
N LEU A 152 7.82 -9.74 -17.16
CA LEU A 152 7.80 -8.68 -18.18
C LEU A 152 7.24 -9.22 -19.50
N ARG A 153 7.74 -10.34 -19.99
CA ARG A 153 7.27 -10.96 -21.25
C ARG A 153 5.83 -11.45 -21.19
N ARG A 154 5.37 -11.90 -20.02
CA ARG A 154 4.04 -12.51 -19.85
C ARG A 154 2.94 -11.49 -19.54
N PHE A 155 3.24 -10.48 -18.76
CA PHE A 155 2.24 -9.60 -18.15
C PHE A 155 2.33 -8.14 -18.56
N MET A 156 3.32 -7.77 -19.36
CA MET A 156 3.50 -6.41 -19.83
C MET A 156 3.44 -6.35 -21.35
N VAL A 157 2.80 -5.33 -21.87
CA VAL A 157 2.68 -5.06 -23.32
C VAL A 157 3.50 -3.82 -23.63
N ARG A 158 4.39 -3.91 -24.62
CA ARG A 158 5.17 -2.75 -25.09
C ARG A 158 4.23 -1.69 -25.65
N GLU A 159 4.39 -0.45 -25.20
CA GLU A 159 3.60 0.70 -25.65
C GLU A 159 4.49 1.94 -25.70
N GLY A 160 4.85 2.38 -26.90
CA GLY A 160 5.76 3.50 -27.08
C GLY A 160 7.12 3.30 -26.41
N ALA A 161 7.53 4.23 -25.57
CA ALA A 161 8.80 4.20 -24.84
C ALA A 161 8.78 3.33 -23.56
N GLY A 162 7.64 2.72 -23.22
CA GLY A 162 7.50 1.95 -21.98
C GLY A 162 6.64 0.71 -22.15
N PHE A 163 6.04 0.27 -21.05
CA PHE A 163 5.23 -0.94 -20.97
C PHE A 163 3.95 -0.68 -20.20
N ARG A 164 2.87 -1.30 -20.64
CA ARG A 164 1.59 -1.31 -19.94
C ARG A 164 1.32 -2.70 -19.37
N VAL A 165 0.85 -2.75 -18.13
CA VAL A 165 0.35 -3.99 -17.53
C VAL A 165 -0.82 -4.52 -18.36
N CYS A 166 -0.83 -5.82 -18.68
CA CYS A 166 -1.87 -6.43 -19.49
C CYS A 166 -3.27 -6.33 -18.85
N PRO A 167 -4.35 -6.31 -19.63
CA PRO A 167 -5.72 -6.12 -19.14
C PRO A 167 -6.12 -7.13 -18.07
N GLU A 168 -5.70 -8.39 -18.22
CA GLU A 168 -5.99 -9.48 -17.29
C GLU A 168 -5.49 -9.18 -15.88
N ILE A 169 -4.24 -8.72 -15.75
CA ILE A 169 -3.65 -8.36 -14.47
C ILE A 169 -4.27 -7.07 -13.92
N ARG A 170 -4.52 -6.08 -14.79
CA ARG A 170 -5.14 -4.81 -14.36
C ARG A 170 -6.54 -5.01 -13.81
N SER A 171 -7.32 -5.94 -14.37
CA SER A 171 -8.70 -6.23 -13.93
C SER A 171 -8.80 -6.77 -12.50
N LEU A 172 -7.69 -7.33 -11.97
CA LEU A 172 -7.61 -7.87 -10.62
C LEU A 172 -7.43 -6.80 -9.56
N VAL A 173 -6.95 -5.60 -9.94
CA VAL A 173 -6.57 -4.55 -8.99
C VAL A 173 -7.59 -3.42 -9.02
N ARG A 174 -8.09 -3.06 -7.86
CA ARG A 174 -8.94 -1.88 -7.67
C ARG A 174 -8.17 -0.81 -6.90
N PHE A 175 -7.89 0.30 -7.56
CA PHE A 175 -7.26 1.45 -6.92
C PHE A 175 -8.30 2.38 -6.31
N ALA A 176 -8.00 2.89 -5.11
CA ALA A 176 -8.83 3.87 -4.42
C ALA A 176 -7.97 4.82 -3.57
N ARG A 177 -8.39 6.07 -3.46
CA ARG A 177 -7.80 6.98 -2.49
C ARG A 177 -8.28 6.63 -1.09
N LEU A 178 -7.34 6.45 -0.16
CA LEU A 178 -7.64 6.17 1.24
C LEU A 178 -6.56 6.78 2.13
N ASN A 179 -7.01 7.54 3.11
CA ASN A 179 -6.16 8.00 4.20
C ASN A 179 -6.19 6.98 5.33
N LEU A 180 -5.04 6.38 5.64
CA LEU A 180 -4.94 5.39 6.72
C LEU A 180 -5.23 5.98 8.10
N ASN A 181 -5.14 7.30 8.25
CA ASN A 181 -5.44 7.99 9.51
C ASN A 181 -6.95 8.21 9.76
N GLU A 182 -7.78 8.12 8.71
CA GLU A 182 -9.24 8.31 8.77
C GLU A 182 -9.99 6.98 8.96
N PRO A 183 -11.31 6.99 9.26
CA PRO A 183 -12.15 5.81 9.20
C PRO A 183 -12.17 5.19 7.78
N TRP A 184 -12.17 3.86 7.69
CA TRP A 184 -12.17 3.16 6.41
C TRP A 184 -13.53 2.54 6.11
N PRO A 185 -14.12 2.77 4.93
CA PRO A 185 -15.36 2.11 4.51
C PRO A 185 -15.05 0.70 3.96
N LEU A 186 -14.17 -0.04 4.63
CA LEU A 186 -13.70 -1.35 4.18
C LEU A 186 -14.32 -2.47 4.99
N ARG A 187 -14.62 -3.57 4.30
CA ARG A 187 -15.08 -4.81 4.90
C ARG A 187 -14.14 -5.94 4.49
N GLY A 188 -13.63 -6.69 5.47
CA GLY A 188 -12.87 -7.90 5.25
C GLY A 188 -13.75 -9.12 4.95
N PRO A 189 -13.22 -10.33 5.08
CA PRO A 189 -11.85 -10.60 5.48
C PRO A 189 -10.85 -10.54 4.31
N PHE A 190 -9.60 -10.18 4.62
CA PHE A 190 -8.47 -10.25 3.70
C PHE A 190 -7.55 -11.42 4.08
N GLN A 191 -7.03 -12.18 3.10
CA GLN A 191 -6.02 -13.21 3.32
C GLN A 191 -4.66 -12.62 3.64
N ALA A 192 -4.34 -11.48 3.03
CA ALA A 192 -3.15 -10.72 3.37
C ALA A 192 -3.37 -9.22 3.20
N ILE A 193 -2.74 -8.45 4.08
CA ILE A 193 -2.61 -6.99 4.01
C ILE A 193 -1.13 -6.67 3.95
N LEU A 194 -0.73 -5.89 2.94
CA LEU A 194 0.62 -5.37 2.77
C LEU A 194 0.58 -3.88 3.13
N CYS A 195 1.21 -3.50 4.25
CA CYS A 195 1.39 -2.10 4.65
C CYS A 195 2.89 -1.87 4.85
N ARG A 196 3.62 -1.74 3.74
CA ARG A 196 5.07 -1.80 3.69
C ARG A 196 5.68 -0.43 3.45
N ASN A 197 6.64 -0.06 4.28
CA ASN A 197 7.34 1.23 4.21
C ASN A 197 6.39 2.45 4.34
N VAL A 198 5.32 2.28 5.09
CA VAL A 198 4.29 3.30 5.35
C VAL A 198 4.25 3.68 6.83
N MET A 199 4.33 2.70 7.73
CA MET A 199 4.24 2.95 9.18
C MET A 199 5.47 3.69 9.73
N ILE A 200 6.57 3.78 8.98
CA ILE A 200 7.74 4.61 9.33
C ILE A 200 7.39 6.11 9.45
N TYR A 201 6.29 6.54 8.87
CA TYR A 201 5.81 7.92 8.90
C TYR A 201 4.86 8.21 10.06
N PHE A 202 4.40 7.19 10.77
CA PHE A 202 3.43 7.29 11.85
C PHE A 202 4.10 7.18 13.23
N ASP A 203 3.52 7.88 14.20
CA ASP A 203 3.89 7.71 15.59
C ASP A 203 3.34 6.39 16.18
N GLN A 204 3.69 6.12 17.41
CA GLN A 204 3.30 4.89 18.10
C GLN A 204 1.78 4.76 18.24
N THR A 205 1.08 5.85 18.56
CA THR A 205 -0.38 5.85 18.76
C THR A 205 -1.12 5.53 17.47
N VAL A 206 -0.73 6.19 16.36
CA VAL A 206 -1.30 5.92 15.04
C VAL A 206 -0.99 4.49 14.60
N ARG A 207 0.26 4.02 14.80
CA ARG A 207 0.66 2.64 14.46
C ARG A 207 -0.16 1.61 15.21
N GLN A 208 -0.38 1.78 16.52
CA GLN A 208 -1.19 0.87 17.33
C GLN A 208 -2.63 0.80 16.81
N ARG A 209 -3.25 1.95 16.54
CA ARG A 209 -4.60 2.01 15.97
C ARG A 209 -4.68 1.33 14.60
N LEU A 210 -3.69 1.54 13.73
CA LEU A 210 -3.64 0.88 12.42
C LEU A 210 -3.55 -0.63 12.53
N LEU A 211 -2.69 -1.14 13.43
CA LEU A 211 -2.53 -2.56 13.67
C LEU A 211 -3.83 -3.22 14.14
N GLN A 212 -4.57 -2.58 15.05
CA GLN A 212 -5.87 -3.07 15.51
C GLN A 212 -6.88 -3.12 14.37
N ARG A 213 -6.91 -2.10 13.51
CA ARG A 213 -7.83 -2.02 12.36
C ARG A 213 -7.49 -3.06 11.29
N PHE A 214 -6.20 -3.26 10.98
CA PHE A 214 -5.77 -4.33 10.07
C PHE A 214 -6.12 -5.71 10.64
N TYR A 215 -5.92 -5.92 11.96
CA TYR A 215 -6.27 -7.17 12.62
C TYR A 215 -7.74 -7.51 12.46
N ALA A 216 -8.63 -6.53 12.64
CA ALA A 216 -10.07 -6.72 12.47
C ALA A 216 -10.47 -7.09 11.04
N LEU A 217 -9.73 -6.61 10.03
CA LEU A 217 -10.00 -6.85 8.61
C LEU A 217 -9.35 -8.12 8.05
N LEU A 218 -8.36 -8.70 8.74
CA LEU A 218 -7.76 -9.97 8.33
C LEU A 218 -8.68 -11.16 8.67
N GLU A 219 -8.68 -12.17 7.80
CA GLU A 219 -9.24 -13.48 8.18
C GLU A 219 -8.41 -14.12 9.29
N ASP A 220 -8.97 -15.08 10.01
CA ASP A 220 -8.23 -15.87 10.97
C ASP A 220 -7.14 -16.67 10.26
N GLY A 221 -5.90 -16.57 10.75
CA GLY A 221 -4.72 -17.09 10.06
C GLY A 221 -4.23 -16.26 8.88
N GLY A 222 -4.85 -15.10 8.60
CA GLY A 222 -4.40 -14.15 7.59
C GLY A 222 -3.11 -13.43 7.99
N PHE A 223 -2.43 -12.81 7.03
CA PHE A 223 -1.08 -12.27 7.22
C PHE A 223 -1.03 -10.75 7.03
N LEU A 224 -0.25 -10.10 7.90
CA LEU A 224 0.17 -8.72 7.75
C LEU A 224 1.65 -8.69 7.36
N PHE A 225 1.95 -7.98 6.26
CA PHE A 225 3.31 -7.69 5.80
C PHE A 225 3.63 -6.22 6.04
N ILE A 226 4.77 -5.95 6.64
CA ILE A 226 5.32 -4.60 6.83
C ILE A 226 6.65 -4.49 6.08
N GLY A 227 7.26 -3.31 5.99
CA GLY A 227 8.57 -3.15 5.37
C GLY A 227 9.68 -3.83 6.19
N LEU A 228 10.75 -4.31 5.54
CA LEU A 228 11.86 -4.99 6.23
C LEU A 228 12.59 -4.08 7.25
N SER A 229 12.52 -2.76 7.07
CA SER A 229 13.06 -1.76 8.01
C SER A 229 12.08 -1.39 9.13
N GLU A 230 10.87 -1.95 9.11
CA GLU A 230 9.82 -1.69 10.08
C GLU A 230 9.76 -2.82 11.12
N SER A 231 9.30 -2.50 12.32
CA SER A 231 9.09 -3.45 13.40
C SER A 231 7.84 -3.11 14.19
N LEU A 232 7.17 -4.12 14.73
CA LEU A 232 6.06 -3.94 15.69
C LEU A 232 6.56 -3.93 17.14
N THR A 233 7.88 -4.00 17.37
CA THR A 233 8.47 -3.92 18.71
C THR A 233 8.07 -2.62 19.39
N GLY A 234 7.62 -2.71 20.64
CA GLY A 234 7.17 -1.55 21.41
C GLY A 234 5.78 -1.04 21.09
N VAL A 235 5.04 -1.72 20.20
CA VAL A 235 3.62 -1.43 19.92
C VAL A 235 2.80 -2.62 20.40
N GLU A 236 1.73 -2.38 21.16
CA GLU A 236 0.83 -3.44 21.62
C GLU A 236 0.01 -4.00 20.45
N HIS A 237 0.02 -5.33 20.29
CA HIS A 237 -0.71 -6.02 19.23
C HIS A 237 -1.00 -7.49 19.55
N SER A 238 -1.98 -8.08 18.85
CA SER A 238 -2.39 -9.49 18.99
C SER A 238 -1.87 -10.41 17.89
N TYR A 239 -0.96 -9.94 17.03
CA TYR A 239 -0.38 -10.75 15.97
C TYR A 239 0.66 -11.72 16.50
N ARG A 240 0.72 -12.92 15.91
CA ARG A 240 1.83 -13.83 16.06
C ARG A 240 2.96 -13.45 15.09
N TYR A 241 4.17 -13.28 15.61
CA TYR A 241 5.36 -13.12 14.78
C TYR A 241 5.67 -14.43 14.04
N ILE A 242 5.90 -14.36 12.75
CA ILE A 242 6.24 -15.52 11.91
C ILE A 242 7.71 -15.46 11.50
N ARG A 243 8.12 -14.33 10.94
CA ARG A 243 9.49 -14.01 10.49
C ARG A 243 9.64 -12.50 10.34
N PRO A 244 10.86 -11.97 10.09
CA PRO A 244 11.04 -10.53 9.88
C PRO A 244 9.99 -9.95 8.93
N ALA A 245 9.30 -8.90 9.39
CA ALA A 245 8.29 -8.14 8.68
C ALA A 245 7.01 -8.94 8.28
N VAL A 246 6.81 -10.17 8.77
CA VAL A 246 5.63 -11.00 8.51
C VAL A 246 4.99 -11.42 9.83
N TYR A 247 3.72 -11.06 9.98
CA TYR A 247 2.91 -11.30 11.17
C TYR A 247 1.60 -11.99 10.77
N GLN A 248 1.05 -12.83 11.64
CA GLN A 248 -0.17 -13.58 11.39
C GLN A 248 -1.24 -13.28 12.42
N LYS A 249 -2.48 -13.10 11.99
CA LYS A 249 -3.63 -13.09 12.88
C LYS A 249 -3.81 -14.46 13.49
N CYS A 250 -3.90 -14.53 14.82
CA CYS A 250 -4.14 -15.79 15.52
C CYS A 250 -5.50 -16.40 15.11
N LEU A 251 -5.54 -17.71 14.99
CA LEU A 251 -6.80 -18.44 14.87
C LEU A 251 -7.62 -18.21 16.15
N GLN A 252 -8.85 -17.74 16.03
CA GLN A 252 -9.78 -17.83 17.14
C GLN A 252 -10.03 -19.31 17.42
N ARG A 253 -9.61 -19.81 18.59
CA ARG A 253 -10.09 -21.09 19.06
C ARG A 253 -11.60 -20.95 19.24
N LEU A 254 -12.37 -21.64 18.44
CA LEU A 254 -13.77 -21.86 18.75
C LEU A 254 -13.77 -22.46 20.17
N SER A 255 -14.17 -21.67 21.16
CA SER A 255 -14.43 -22.17 22.49
C SER A 255 -15.56 -23.21 22.32
N GLY A 256 -15.12 -24.46 22.23
CA GLY A 256 -16.05 -25.59 22.21
C GLY A 256 -16.94 -25.47 23.44
N SER A 257 -18.22 -25.29 23.23
CA SER A 257 -19.23 -25.48 24.23
C SER A 257 -19.12 -26.90 24.74
N HIS A 258 -18.46 -27.08 25.87
CA HIS A 258 -18.72 -28.28 26.70
C HIS A 258 -20.15 -28.13 27.26
N ARG A 259 -21.04 -28.87 26.68
CA ARG A 259 -22.23 -29.38 27.38
C ARG A 259 -22.15 -30.89 27.44
#